data_e70116b99a5d643223e44500d25f1b49
#
_entry.id   e70116b99a5d643223e44500d25f1b49
#
_cell.length_a   1.000
_cell.length_b   1.000
_cell.length_c   1.000
_cell.angle_alpha   90.00
_cell.angle_beta   90.00
_cell.angle_gamma   90.00
#
_symmetry.space_group_name_H-M   'P 1'
#
loop_
_entity.id
_entity.type
_entity.pdbx_description
1 polymer ?
#
loop_
_entity_poly.entity_id
_entity_poly.type
_entity_poly.pdbx_seq_one_letter_code
_entity_poly.pdbx_strand_id
1 'polypeptide(L)'
;MKVRIELDPSMDEPEILIRAPRLTQELAQLQESILKQKLVPLAFYKDRSEYFLDLANILFFETDGEKIYGHTKDEAYEVKQKLYELEELLPIAFCRISKSTIVNVKQIYSLEKSFSGTSTVNFY
;
A
#
# COMPACT_ATOMS: atom_id res chain seq x y z
N MET A 1 -18.76 2.29 18.61
CA MET A 1 -17.32 2.13 18.87
C MET A 1 -16.65 3.50 18.89
N LYS A 2 -15.80 3.74 19.87
CA LYS A 2 -15.00 4.95 19.94
C LYS A 2 -13.56 4.62 19.55
N VAL A 3 -12.94 5.49 18.77
CA VAL A 3 -11.53 5.33 18.39
C VAL A 3 -10.77 6.57 18.91
N ARG A 4 -9.67 6.31 19.60
CA ARG A 4 -8.86 7.38 20.19
C ARG A 4 -7.38 7.07 19.99
N ILE A 5 -6.59 8.08 19.65
CA ILE A 5 -5.15 7.99 19.51
C ILE A 5 -4.52 8.76 20.67
N GLU A 6 -3.66 8.09 21.44
CA GLU A 6 -2.85 8.70 22.49
C GLU A 6 -1.39 8.63 22.06
N LEU A 7 -0.68 9.75 22.16
CA LEU A 7 0.74 9.83 21.84
C LEU A 7 1.56 9.72 23.10
N ASP A 8 2.49 8.77 23.13
CA ASP A 8 3.41 8.56 24.23
C ASP A 8 4.85 8.47 23.68
N PRO A 9 5.65 9.56 23.86
CA PRO A 9 7.02 9.58 23.34
C PRO A 9 7.97 8.55 23.96
N SER A 10 7.57 7.95 25.09
CA SER A 10 8.40 6.93 25.77
C SER A 10 8.25 5.54 25.19
N MET A 11 7.27 5.32 24.30
CA MET A 11 7.03 4.02 23.68
C MET A 11 7.99 3.79 22.51
N ASP A 12 8.54 2.57 22.43
CA ASP A 12 9.43 2.18 21.34
C ASP A 12 8.65 1.75 20.09
N GLU A 13 7.45 1.22 20.27
CA GLU A 13 6.59 0.77 19.15
C GLU A 13 5.13 1.09 19.42
N PRO A 14 4.32 1.25 18.34
CA PRO A 14 2.89 1.49 18.52
C PRO A 14 2.15 0.30 19.10
N GLU A 15 1.11 0.58 19.86
CA GLU A 15 0.27 -0.42 20.50
C GLU A 15 -1.19 -0.11 20.23
N ILE A 16 -2.00 -1.15 19.95
CA ILE A 16 -3.45 -1.02 19.84
C ILE A 16 -4.09 -1.79 20.99
N LEU A 17 -4.82 -1.08 21.85
CA LEU A 17 -5.57 -1.65 22.96
C LEU A 17 -7.05 -1.56 22.68
N ILE A 18 -7.75 -2.70 22.73
CA ILE A 18 -9.20 -2.75 22.60
C ILE A 18 -9.81 -3.10 23.96
N ARG A 19 -10.64 -2.20 24.48
CA ARG A 19 -11.38 -2.42 25.72
C ARG A 19 -12.84 -2.71 25.40
N ALA A 20 -13.35 -3.80 25.93
CA ALA A 20 -14.74 -4.22 25.73
C ALA A 20 -15.24 -4.98 26.96
N PRO A 21 -16.56 -4.99 27.22
CA PRO A 21 -17.11 -5.75 28.36
C PRO A 21 -16.90 -7.26 28.24
N ARG A 22 -16.77 -7.76 27.02
CA ARG A 22 -16.56 -9.18 26.73
C ARG A 22 -16.01 -9.36 25.33
N LEU A 23 -15.37 -10.50 25.10
CA LEU A 23 -14.89 -10.86 23.78
C LEU A 23 -16.08 -11.32 22.92
N THR A 24 -16.26 -10.67 21.77
CA THR A 24 -17.25 -11.06 20.77
C THR A 24 -16.56 -11.60 19.53
N GLN A 25 -17.30 -12.29 18.66
CA GLN A 25 -16.76 -12.76 17.39
C GLN A 25 -16.28 -11.60 16.51
N GLU A 26 -17.01 -10.48 16.54
CA GLU A 26 -16.65 -9.27 15.80
C GLU A 26 -15.29 -8.70 16.26
N LEU A 27 -15.05 -8.68 17.57
CA LEU A 27 -13.78 -8.23 18.13
C LEU A 27 -12.63 -9.16 17.77
N ALA A 28 -12.87 -10.48 17.80
CA ALA A 28 -11.86 -11.45 17.41
C ALA A 28 -11.49 -11.31 15.93
N GLN A 29 -12.47 -11.08 15.06
CA GLN A 29 -12.24 -10.83 13.64
C GLN A 29 -11.48 -9.54 13.39
N LEU A 30 -11.81 -8.49 14.16
CA LEU A 30 -11.10 -7.21 14.06
C LEU A 30 -9.63 -7.37 14.47
N GLN A 31 -9.37 -8.07 15.57
CA GLN A 31 -8.00 -8.35 16.01
C GLN A 31 -7.21 -9.11 14.94
N GLU A 32 -7.81 -10.12 14.33
CA GLU A 32 -7.20 -10.89 13.26
C GLU A 32 -6.88 -10.01 12.04
N SER A 33 -7.82 -9.14 11.67
CA SER A 33 -7.61 -8.20 10.55
C SER A 33 -6.46 -7.25 10.82
N ILE A 34 -6.34 -6.73 12.03
CA ILE A 34 -5.25 -5.84 12.43
C ILE A 34 -3.90 -6.57 12.38
N LEU A 35 -3.85 -7.81 12.89
CA LEU A 35 -2.61 -8.60 12.90
C LEU A 35 -2.16 -9.00 11.49
N LYS A 36 -3.10 -9.23 10.58
CA LYS A 36 -2.81 -9.56 9.18
C LYS A 36 -2.37 -8.35 8.37
N GLN A 37 -2.81 -7.15 8.75
CA GLN A 37 -2.31 -5.93 8.14
C GLN A 37 -0.91 -5.69 8.69
N LYS A 38 0.09 -5.99 7.88
CA LYS A 38 1.44 -5.55 8.15
C LYS A 38 1.45 -4.02 7.99
N LEU A 39 1.30 -3.32 9.11
CA LEU A 39 1.46 -1.87 9.14
C LEU A 39 2.95 -1.55 9.03
N VAL A 40 3.58 -1.93 7.94
CA VAL A 40 4.91 -1.46 7.61
C VAL A 40 4.73 -0.16 6.85
N PRO A 41 5.06 0.99 7.43
CA PRO A 41 4.97 2.24 6.70
C PRO A 41 5.95 2.19 5.53
N LEU A 42 5.42 2.23 4.31
CA LEU A 42 6.23 2.29 3.12
C LEU A 42 6.69 3.73 2.92
N ALA A 43 8.00 3.94 2.93
CA ALA A 43 8.57 5.26 2.72
C ALA A 43 8.70 5.57 1.23
N PHE A 44 8.30 6.76 0.85
CA PHE A 44 8.39 7.29 -0.51
C PHE A 44 9.35 8.47 -0.52
N TYR A 45 10.16 8.57 -1.56
CA TYR A 45 11.20 9.59 -1.65
C TYR A 45 11.05 10.44 -2.91
N LYS A 46 11.15 11.74 -2.75
CA LYS A 46 11.16 12.69 -3.85
C LYS A 46 11.92 13.95 -3.42
N ASP A 47 12.82 14.44 -4.30
CA ASP A 47 13.58 15.68 -4.07
C ASP A 47 14.27 15.73 -2.71
N ARG A 48 14.87 14.61 -2.29
CA ARG A 48 15.59 14.44 -1.02
C ARG A 48 14.68 14.49 0.22
N SER A 49 13.38 14.45 0.04
CA SER A 49 12.41 14.37 1.12
C SER A 49 11.77 13.00 1.21
N GLU A 50 11.43 12.61 2.41
CA GLU A 50 10.74 11.35 2.70
C GLU A 50 9.26 11.62 2.95
N TYR A 51 8.40 10.82 2.35
CA TYR A 51 6.95 10.94 2.48
C TYR A 51 6.36 9.61 2.88
N PHE A 52 5.31 9.66 3.69
CA PHE A 52 4.45 8.51 4.00
C PHE A 52 3.10 8.76 3.35
N LEU A 53 2.81 8.03 2.29
CA LEU A 53 1.61 8.23 1.48
C LEU A 53 0.55 7.18 1.79
N ASP A 54 -0.70 7.57 1.64
CA ASP A 54 -1.80 6.62 1.69
C ASP A 54 -1.72 5.72 0.45
N LEU A 55 -1.62 4.41 0.65
CA LEU A 55 -1.53 3.44 -0.44
C LEU A 55 -2.74 3.48 -1.37
N ALA A 56 -3.90 3.93 -0.87
CA ALA A 56 -5.09 4.11 -1.70
C ALA A 56 -4.86 5.11 -2.84
N ASN A 57 -3.94 6.06 -2.67
CA ASN A 57 -3.62 7.06 -3.68
C ASN A 57 -2.53 6.61 -4.66
N ILE A 58 -1.94 5.46 -4.45
CA ILE A 58 -0.95 4.90 -5.37
C ILE A 58 -1.67 4.13 -6.48
N LEU A 59 -1.40 4.50 -7.72
CA LEU A 59 -1.98 3.86 -8.90
C LEU A 59 -1.22 2.60 -9.29
N PHE A 60 0.10 2.69 -9.32
CA PHE A 60 0.96 1.56 -9.67
C PHE A 60 2.39 1.81 -9.23
N PHE A 61 3.16 0.73 -9.16
CA PHE A 61 4.62 0.74 -8.98
C PHE A 61 5.26 0.20 -10.25
N GLU A 62 6.34 0.80 -10.67
CA GLU A 62 7.08 0.33 -11.83
C GLU A 62 8.60 0.43 -11.64
N THR A 63 9.31 -0.44 -12.32
CA THR A 63 10.76 -0.38 -12.41
C THR A 63 11.13 0.55 -13.57
N ASP A 64 12.03 1.51 -13.30
CA ASP A 64 12.64 2.36 -14.32
C ASP A 64 14.15 2.32 -14.11
N GLY A 65 14.84 1.55 -14.97
CA GLY A 65 16.25 1.28 -14.77
C GLY A 65 16.49 0.46 -13.51
N GLU A 66 17.32 0.97 -12.61
CA GLU A 66 17.65 0.33 -11.33
C GLU A 66 16.74 0.79 -10.19
N LYS A 67 15.84 1.73 -10.46
CA LYS A 67 14.97 2.33 -9.45
C LYS A 67 13.54 1.87 -9.61
N ILE A 68 12.80 1.94 -8.52
CA ILE A 68 11.39 1.61 -8.48
C ILE A 68 10.61 2.82 -8.01
N TYR A 69 9.54 3.16 -8.73
CA TYR A 69 8.70 4.31 -8.47
C TYR A 69 7.27 3.90 -8.19
N GLY A 70 6.69 4.54 -7.16
CA GLY A 70 5.25 4.52 -6.92
C GLY A 70 4.63 5.78 -7.53
N HIS A 71 3.60 5.59 -8.34
CA HIS A 71 2.94 6.68 -9.06
C HIS A 71 1.59 7.01 -8.44
N THR A 72 1.41 8.29 -8.09
CA THR A 72 0.09 8.84 -7.78
C THR A 72 -0.49 9.47 -9.04
N LYS A 73 -1.66 10.08 -8.94
CA LYS A 73 -2.28 10.78 -10.06
C LYS A 73 -1.40 11.89 -10.64
N ASP A 74 -0.63 12.55 -9.80
CA ASP A 74 0.12 13.77 -10.19
C ASP A 74 1.64 13.62 -10.09
N GLU A 75 2.14 12.63 -9.33
CA GLU A 75 3.56 12.56 -8.98
C GLU A 75 4.10 11.14 -9.01
N ALA A 76 5.41 11.03 -9.15
CA ALA A 76 6.14 9.78 -9.01
C ALA A 76 7.11 9.88 -7.83
N TYR A 77 7.16 8.85 -7.01
CA TYR A 77 8.03 8.78 -5.83
C TYR A 77 8.88 7.53 -5.88
N GLU A 78 10.16 7.64 -5.55
CA GLU A 78 11.03 6.49 -5.46
C GLU A 78 10.72 5.67 -4.20
N VAL A 79 10.77 4.35 -4.30
CA VAL A 79 10.75 3.44 -3.16
C VAL A 79 12.03 2.63 -3.14
N LYS A 80 12.47 2.25 -1.95
CA LYS A 80 13.73 1.50 -1.77
C LYS A 80 13.55 -0.01 -1.87
N GLN A 81 12.32 -0.49 -1.69
CA GLN A 81 11.99 -1.90 -1.80
C GLN A 81 12.01 -2.35 -3.26
N LYS A 82 12.39 -3.60 -3.49
CA LYS A 82 12.30 -4.24 -4.79
C LYS A 82 10.88 -4.71 -5.06
N LEU A 83 10.52 -4.96 -6.33
CA LEU A 83 9.15 -5.35 -6.67
C LEU A 83 8.71 -6.62 -5.95
N TYR A 84 9.57 -7.63 -5.79
CA TYR A 84 9.19 -8.84 -5.07
C TYR A 84 8.94 -8.58 -3.59
N GLU A 85 9.63 -7.61 -2.99
CA GLU A 85 9.38 -7.20 -1.60
C GLU A 85 8.05 -6.45 -1.50
N LEU A 86 7.76 -5.56 -2.45
CA LEU A 86 6.48 -4.85 -2.52
C LEU A 86 5.31 -5.81 -2.69
N GLU A 87 5.48 -6.84 -3.52
CA GLU A 87 4.46 -7.86 -3.74
C GLU A 87 4.04 -8.55 -2.43
N GLU A 88 4.99 -8.77 -1.52
CA GLU A 88 4.72 -9.35 -0.20
C GLU A 88 4.15 -8.34 0.80
N LEU A 89 4.55 -7.08 0.71
CA LEU A 89 4.18 -6.03 1.67
C LEU A 89 2.85 -5.37 1.37
N LEU A 90 2.49 -5.24 0.09
CA LEU A 90 1.32 -4.48 -0.33
C LEU A 90 0.02 -5.24 -0.06
N PRO A 91 -1.09 -4.50 0.21
CA PRO A 91 -2.41 -5.11 0.33
C PRO A 91 -2.83 -5.88 -0.93
N ILE A 92 -3.82 -6.75 -0.77
CA ILE A 92 -4.32 -7.63 -1.85
C ILE A 92 -4.83 -6.86 -3.07
N ALA A 93 -5.19 -5.58 -2.90
CA ALA A 93 -5.61 -4.73 -4.01
C ALA A 93 -4.50 -4.46 -5.04
N PHE A 94 -3.24 -4.65 -4.64
CA PHE A 94 -2.10 -4.50 -5.53
C PHE A 94 -1.76 -5.84 -6.17
N CYS A 95 -1.71 -5.86 -7.48
CA CYS A 95 -1.48 -7.07 -8.27
C CYS A 95 -0.32 -6.86 -9.23
N ARG A 96 0.62 -7.81 -9.23
CA ARG A 96 1.73 -7.77 -10.17
C ARG A 96 1.25 -8.25 -11.54
N ILE A 97 1.31 -7.37 -12.54
CA ILE A 97 0.82 -7.65 -13.90
C ILE A 97 1.95 -7.95 -14.88
N SER A 98 3.20 -7.67 -14.52
CA SER A 98 4.37 -7.96 -15.34
C SER A 98 5.61 -8.05 -14.46
N LYS A 99 6.77 -8.31 -15.05
CA LYS A 99 8.05 -8.31 -14.33
C LYS A 99 8.41 -6.95 -13.74
N SER A 100 7.88 -5.88 -14.32
CA SER A 100 8.26 -4.51 -13.98
C SER A 100 7.15 -3.68 -13.36
N THR A 101 5.94 -4.22 -13.19
CA THR A 101 4.78 -3.39 -12.79
C THR A 101 3.84 -4.11 -11.83
N ILE A 102 3.48 -3.39 -10.75
CA ILE A 102 2.42 -3.77 -9.82
C ILE A 102 1.36 -2.68 -9.87
N VAL A 103 0.09 -3.04 -10.06
CA VAL A 103 -1.01 -2.07 -10.15
C VAL A 103 -1.96 -2.16 -8.97
N ASN A 104 -2.54 -1.03 -8.59
CA ASN A 104 -3.64 -0.97 -7.65
C ASN A 104 -4.95 -1.22 -8.39
N VAL A 105 -5.50 -2.41 -8.24
CA VAL A 105 -6.69 -2.86 -8.98
C VAL A 105 -7.90 -1.97 -8.72
N LYS A 106 -8.00 -1.41 -7.50
CA LYS A 106 -9.11 -0.52 -7.14
C LYS A 106 -9.09 0.80 -7.89
N GLN A 107 -7.94 1.17 -8.47
CA GLN A 107 -7.78 2.41 -9.23
C GLN A 107 -7.81 2.19 -10.73
N ILE A 108 -7.97 0.95 -11.20
CA ILE A 108 -8.04 0.67 -12.63
C ILE A 108 -9.41 1.08 -13.17
N TYR A 109 -9.40 1.96 -14.15
CA TYR A 109 -10.58 2.38 -14.88
C TYR A 109 -10.91 1.42 -16.02
N SER A 110 -9.90 1.05 -16.81
CA SER A 110 -10.08 0.13 -17.91
C SER A 110 -8.76 -0.56 -18.28
N LEU A 111 -8.90 -1.72 -18.93
CA LEU A 111 -7.79 -2.45 -19.52
C LEU A 111 -8.07 -2.59 -21.01
N GLU A 112 -7.22 -2.00 -21.84
CA GLU A 112 -7.31 -2.07 -23.29
C GLU A 112 -6.22 -2.96 -23.87
N LYS A 113 -6.58 -3.78 -24.86
CA LYS A 113 -5.64 -4.60 -25.62
C LYS A 113 -5.56 -4.08 -27.04
N SER A 114 -4.33 -3.90 -27.54
CA SER A 114 -4.09 -3.52 -28.93
C SER A 114 -3.85 -4.74 -29.81
N PHE A 115 -3.92 -4.56 -31.13
CA PHE A 115 -3.62 -5.61 -32.10
C PHE A 115 -2.17 -6.09 -32.04
N SER A 116 -1.27 -5.29 -31.50
CA SER A 116 0.14 -5.65 -31.33
C SER A 116 0.39 -6.56 -30.13
N GLY A 117 -0.64 -6.90 -29.36
CA GLY A 117 -0.53 -7.73 -28.17
C GLY A 117 -0.14 -6.96 -26.90
N THR A 118 0.04 -5.65 -26.99
CA THR A 118 0.26 -4.81 -25.80
C THR A 118 -1.06 -4.50 -25.11
N SER A 119 -0.98 -4.24 -23.82
CA SER A 119 -2.15 -3.88 -23.01
C SER A 119 -1.97 -2.48 -22.44
N THR A 120 -3.05 -1.72 -22.40
CA THR A 120 -3.08 -0.39 -21.78
C THR A 120 -4.00 -0.42 -20.57
N VAL A 121 -3.50 0.05 -19.42
CA VAL A 121 -4.27 0.16 -18.19
C VAL A 121 -4.59 1.63 -17.97
N ASN A 122 -5.88 1.95 -17.81
CA ASN A 122 -6.35 3.29 -17.51
C ASN A 122 -6.80 3.37 -16.05
N PHE A 123 -6.40 4.44 -15.37
CA PHE A 123 -6.71 4.70 -13.98
C PHE A 123 -7.74 5.82 -13.85
N TYR A 124 -8.44 5.82 -12.74
CA TYR A 124 -9.39 6.87 -12.39
C TYR A 124 -8.73 8.25 -12.27
#